data_380efdd93bd2a0b8d16e47816f79bdd2
#
_entry.id   380efdd93bd2a0b8d16e47816f79bdd2
#
_cell.length_a   1.000
_cell.length_b   1.000
_cell.length_c   1.000
_cell.angle_alpha   90.00
_cell.angle_beta   90.00
_cell.angle_gamma   90.00
#
_symmetry.space_group_name_H-M   'P 1'
#
loop_
_entity.id
_entity.type
_entity.pdbx_description
1 polymer ?
#
loop_
_entity_poly.entity_id
_entity_poly.type
_entity_poly.pdbx_seq_one_letter_code
_entity_poly.pdbx_strand_id
1 'polypeptide(L)'
;MKEYLKNLYTKDKNTYFKLLANDLKNKHKRFIITVNPETLMMSESDSELKTILDGNYSFVPDGIAVVKAARKIGINVTERITGIDIAEYLLKLANENKYSIYLFGAKEEVIESLVEKIKKEYPNINILGYSNGYVKDKDKVMKNIIKKSPDICMVALGIPYQEKIIAKYFNKVNNGIYIGVGGSFDVMSGTKKRAPRIFIKLNLEWLYRIITEPSRLKRFWNSNVKFIFKIKK
;
A
#
# COMPACT_ATOMS: atom_id res chain seq x y z
N MET A 1 -15.53 -12.42 -3.75
CA MET A 1 -15.37 -11.11 -3.08
C MET A 1 -15.54 -11.19 -1.56
N LYS A 2 -16.64 -11.73 -1.02
CA LYS A 2 -16.84 -11.90 0.44
C LYS A 2 -15.75 -12.78 1.10
N GLU A 3 -15.23 -13.75 0.38
CA GLU A 3 -14.11 -14.60 0.80
C GLU A 3 -12.86 -13.80 1.17
N TYR A 4 -12.48 -12.81 0.35
CA TYR A 4 -11.29 -11.99 0.61
C TYR A 4 -11.39 -11.13 1.87
N LEU A 5 -12.63 -10.79 2.29
CA LEU A 5 -12.85 -10.06 3.52
C LEU A 5 -12.51 -10.90 4.77
N LYS A 6 -12.57 -12.24 4.68
CA LYS A 6 -12.23 -13.15 5.78
C LYS A 6 -10.73 -13.15 6.09
N ASN A 7 -9.90 -12.82 5.09
CA ASN A 7 -8.43 -12.82 5.22
C ASN A 7 -7.89 -11.47 5.71
N LEU A 8 -8.76 -10.47 5.94
CA LEU A 8 -8.33 -9.15 6.39
C LEU A 8 -7.77 -9.20 7.81
N TYR A 9 -6.73 -8.42 8.03
CA TYR A 9 -6.25 -8.13 9.37
C TYR A 9 -7.34 -7.44 10.20
N THR A 10 -7.61 -7.96 11.38
CA THR A 10 -8.79 -7.58 12.18
C THR A 10 -8.48 -6.71 13.39
N LYS A 11 -7.22 -6.74 13.90
CA LYS A 11 -6.82 -5.96 15.08
C LYS A 11 -6.55 -4.49 14.74
N ASP A 12 -6.26 -3.69 15.74
CA ASP A 12 -5.96 -2.26 15.62
C ASP A 12 -4.62 -1.98 14.91
N LYS A 13 -4.47 -0.74 14.47
CA LYS A 13 -3.30 -0.26 13.74
C LYS A 13 -2.01 -0.35 14.57
N ASN A 14 -2.08 -0.07 15.86
CA ASN A 14 -0.89 -0.11 16.71
C ASN A 14 -0.37 -1.54 16.87
N THR A 15 -1.27 -2.51 17.03
CA THR A 15 -0.92 -3.93 17.06
C THR A 15 -0.31 -4.37 15.71
N TYR A 16 -0.85 -3.89 14.59
CA TYR A 16 -0.25 -4.14 13.27
C TYR A 16 1.15 -3.55 13.13
N PHE A 17 1.36 -2.34 13.60
CA PHE A 17 2.66 -1.68 13.57
C PHE A 17 3.70 -2.41 14.43
N LYS A 18 3.33 -2.90 15.60
CA LYS A 18 4.20 -3.76 16.42
C LYS A 18 4.58 -5.05 15.69
N LEU A 19 3.65 -5.65 14.94
CA LEU A 19 3.92 -6.83 14.10
C LEU A 19 4.98 -6.50 13.02
N LEU A 20 4.84 -5.35 12.32
CA LEU A 20 5.82 -4.93 11.32
C LEU A 20 7.20 -4.66 11.92
N ALA A 21 7.27 -4.04 13.10
CA ALA A 21 8.52 -3.83 13.80
C ALA A 21 9.19 -5.16 14.18
N ASN A 22 8.41 -6.13 14.65
CA ASN A 22 8.90 -7.47 14.96
C ASN A 22 9.41 -8.21 13.71
N ASP A 23 8.71 -8.10 12.57
CA ASP A 23 9.15 -8.71 11.32
C ASP A 23 10.49 -8.14 10.86
N LEU A 24 10.67 -6.82 10.89
CA LEU A 24 11.94 -6.19 10.52
C LEU A 24 13.08 -6.61 11.46
N LYS A 25 12.83 -6.62 12.76
CA LYS A 25 13.81 -7.04 13.77
C LYS A 25 14.27 -8.48 13.54
N ASN A 26 13.35 -9.39 13.21
CA ASN A 26 13.62 -10.82 13.02
C ASN A 26 13.89 -11.20 11.55
N LYS A 27 14.00 -10.21 10.67
CA LYS A 27 14.23 -10.40 9.23
C LYS A 27 13.19 -11.32 8.55
N HIS A 28 11.95 -11.27 9.03
CA HIS A 28 10.85 -11.97 8.38
C HIS A 28 10.42 -11.22 7.11
N LYS A 29 10.11 -11.97 6.06
CA LYS A 29 9.55 -11.35 4.86
C LYS A 29 8.05 -11.18 4.98
N ARG A 30 7.54 -10.02 4.53
CA ARG A 30 6.10 -9.75 4.47
C ARG A 30 5.74 -8.99 3.21
N PHE A 31 4.72 -9.48 2.50
CA PHE A 31 4.07 -8.72 1.45
C PHE A 31 2.74 -8.19 1.98
N ILE A 32 2.60 -6.86 1.99
CA ILE A 32 1.40 -6.17 2.46
C ILE A 32 0.57 -5.72 1.27
N ILE A 33 -0.68 -6.15 1.25
CA ILE A 33 -1.67 -5.75 0.24
C ILE A 33 -2.74 -4.92 0.92
N THR A 34 -2.86 -3.65 0.51
CA THR A 34 -3.90 -2.75 1.01
C THR A 34 -5.19 -3.00 0.25
N VAL A 35 -6.11 -3.71 0.90
CA VAL A 35 -7.39 -4.12 0.30
C VAL A 35 -8.40 -2.98 0.38
N ASN A 36 -8.76 -2.43 -0.77
CA ASN A 36 -9.78 -1.40 -0.89
C ASN A 36 -10.87 -1.83 -1.90
N PRO A 37 -11.98 -1.09 -2.06
CA PRO A 37 -13.03 -1.45 -3.00
C PRO A 37 -12.55 -1.65 -4.43
N GLU A 38 -11.53 -0.90 -4.85
CA GLU A 38 -10.97 -1.01 -6.19
C GLU A 38 -10.21 -2.33 -6.38
N THR A 39 -9.36 -2.71 -5.42
CA THR A 39 -8.66 -4.00 -5.42
C THR A 39 -9.64 -5.15 -5.57
N LEU A 40 -10.74 -5.14 -4.79
CA LEU A 40 -11.76 -6.18 -4.83
C LEU A 40 -12.58 -6.19 -6.12
N MET A 41 -12.92 -5.01 -6.66
CA MET A 41 -13.66 -4.93 -7.91
C MET A 41 -12.81 -5.36 -9.11
N MET A 42 -11.52 -5.00 -9.13
CA MET A 42 -10.61 -5.40 -10.20
C MET A 42 -10.33 -6.89 -10.21
N SER A 43 -10.26 -7.54 -9.05
CA SER A 43 -10.02 -8.99 -8.97
C SER A 43 -11.11 -9.85 -9.62
N GLU A 44 -12.30 -9.29 -9.90
CA GLU A 44 -13.35 -10.02 -10.61
C GLU A 44 -13.06 -10.20 -12.10
N SER A 45 -12.31 -9.29 -12.71
CA SER A 45 -11.95 -9.32 -14.14
C SER A 45 -10.46 -9.59 -14.39
N ASP A 46 -9.64 -9.61 -13.35
CA ASP A 46 -8.20 -9.82 -13.42
C ASP A 46 -7.83 -11.10 -12.69
N SER A 47 -7.60 -12.18 -13.44
CA SER A 47 -7.32 -13.52 -12.90
C SER A 47 -6.00 -13.59 -12.13
N GLU A 48 -4.99 -12.79 -12.52
CA GLU A 48 -3.72 -12.74 -11.83
C GLU A 48 -3.86 -12.04 -10.47
N LEU A 49 -4.58 -10.90 -10.41
CA LEU A 49 -4.90 -10.24 -9.16
C LEU A 49 -5.75 -11.15 -8.25
N LYS A 50 -6.69 -11.90 -8.83
CA LYS A 50 -7.47 -12.90 -8.10
C LYS A 50 -6.57 -13.93 -7.43
N THR A 51 -5.64 -14.53 -8.18
CA THR A 51 -4.67 -15.50 -7.66
C THR A 51 -3.82 -14.90 -6.53
N ILE A 52 -3.44 -13.62 -6.64
CA ILE A 52 -2.71 -12.92 -5.57
C ILE A 52 -3.56 -12.78 -4.31
N LEU A 53 -4.85 -12.45 -4.44
CA LEU A 53 -5.75 -12.35 -3.28
C LEU A 53 -6.11 -13.70 -2.66
N ASP A 54 -5.98 -14.79 -3.40
CA ASP A 54 -6.12 -16.16 -2.90
C ASP A 54 -4.83 -16.64 -2.19
N GLY A 55 -3.72 -15.89 -2.31
CA GLY A 55 -2.44 -16.21 -1.70
C GLY A 55 -2.39 -15.93 -0.20
N ASN A 56 -1.31 -16.41 0.44
CA ASN A 56 -1.06 -16.19 1.87
C ASN A 56 -0.19 -14.94 2.09
N TYR A 57 -0.80 -13.76 1.96
CA TYR A 57 -0.15 -12.47 2.17
C TYR A 57 -0.80 -11.71 3.34
N SER A 58 -0.25 -10.53 3.67
CA SER A 58 -0.80 -9.68 4.72
C SER A 58 -1.82 -8.70 4.15
N PHE A 59 -3.10 -9.00 4.28
CA PHE A 59 -4.19 -8.17 3.77
C PHE A 59 -4.65 -7.17 4.82
N VAL A 60 -4.52 -5.88 4.56
CA VAL A 60 -4.98 -4.82 5.47
C VAL A 60 -6.16 -4.04 4.89
N PRO A 61 -7.17 -3.71 5.70
CA PRO A 61 -8.36 -3.01 5.24
C PRO A 61 -8.07 -1.53 4.97
N ASP A 62 -7.88 -1.15 3.70
CA ASP A 62 -7.70 0.24 3.28
C ASP A 62 -8.99 0.80 2.64
N GLY A 63 -9.76 1.44 3.43
CA GLY A 63 -11.01 2.05 3.01
C GLY A 63 -12.17 1.68 3.91
N ILE A 64 -12.91 2.71 4.35
CA ILE A 64 -14.03 2.52 5.27
C ILE A 64 -15.13 1.60 4.72
N ALA A 65 -15.29 1.56 3.39
CA ALA A 65 -16.28 0.69 2.76
C ALA A 65 -15.93 -0.80 2.94
N VAL A 66 -14.63 -1.15 2.89
CA VAL A 66 -14.16 -2.53 3.15
C VAL A 66 -14.35 -2.91 4.61
N VAL A 67 -14.01 -2.01 5.55
CA VAL A 67 -14.25 -2.22 6.98
C VAL A 67 -15.74 -2.47 7.28
N LYS A 68 -16.63 -1.61 6.74
CA LYS A 68 -18.07 -1.77 6.93
C LYS A 68 -18.60 -3.06 6.30
N ALA A 69 -18.07 -3.43 5.13
CA ALA A 69 -18.45 -4.68 4.45
C ALA A 69 -18.04 -5.92 5.25
N ALA A 70 -16.80 -5.93 5.78
CA ALA A 70 -16.31 -7.01 6.64
C ALA A 70 -17.16 -7.18 7.90
N ARG A 71 -17.44 -6.08 8.59
CA ARG A 71 -18.30 -6.10 9.80
C ARG A 71 -19.72 -6.60 9.51
N LYS A 72 -20.28 -6.25 8.35
CA LYS A 72 -21.62 -6.70 7.95
C LYS A 72 -21.72 -8.22 7.78
N ILE A 73 -20.63 -8.90 7.44
CA ILE A 73 -20.57 -10.37 7.31
C ILE A 73 -19.97 -11.05 8.56
N GLY A 74 -19.95 -10.35 9.70
CA GLY A 74 -19.52 -10.91 10.98
C GLY A 74 -18.02 -10.90 11.27
N ILE A 75 -17.21 -10.23 10.42
CA ILE A 75 -15.76 -10.12 10.63
C ILE A 75 -15.48 -8.83 11.41
N ASN A 76 -14.97 -8.96 12.63
CA ASN A 76 -14.74 -7.82 13.52
C ASN A 76 -13.43 -7.07 13.20
N VAL A 77 -13.40 -6.37 12.07
CA VAL A 77 -12.29 -5.47 11.72
C VAL A 77 -12.37 -4.22 12.61
N THR A 78 -11.34 -3.99 13.41
CA THR A 78 -11.31 -2.89 14.39
C THR A 78 -11.28 -1.52 13.72
N GLU A 79 -10.39 -1.32 12.76
CA GLU A 79 -10.22 -0.01 12.09
C GLU A 79 -9.65 -0.13 10.68
N ARG A 80 -9.68 0.97 9.96
CA ARG A 80 -9.02 1.14 8.67
C ARG A 80 -7.52 1.35 8.87
N ILE A 81 -6.70 0.63 8.10
CA ILE A 81 -5.24 0.79 8.05
C ILE A 81 -4.86 1.17 6.63
N THR A 82 -4.38 2.39 6.40
CA THR A 82 -4.09 2.89 5.06
C THR A 82 -2.64 2.63 4.64
N GLY A 83 -2.41 2.49 3.33
CA GLY A 83 -1.06 2.34 2.79
C GLY A 83 -0.13 3.50 3.16
N ILE A 84 -0.65 4.74 3.23
CA ILE A 84 0.15 5.90 3.62
C ILE A 84 0.51 5.87 5.11
N ASP A 85 -0.39 5.46 6.00
CA ASP A 85 -0.10 5.35 7.43
C ASP A 85 0.98 4.27 7.69
N ILE A 86 0.93 3.15 6.94
CA ILE A 86 1.96 2.11 7.00
C ILE A 86 3.30 2.66 6.49
N ALA A 87 3.30 3.35 5.35
CA ALA A 87 4.52 3.90 4.76
C ALA A 87 5.19 4.92 5.68
N GLU A 88 4.42 5.86 6.25
CA GLU A 88 4.92 6.84 7.23
C GLU A 88 5.50 6.16 8.48
N TYR A 89 4.82 5.14 9.00
CA TYR A 89 5.32 4.36 10.13
C TYR A 89 6.63 3.63 9.81
N LEU A 90 6.69 2.98 8.63
CA LEU A 90 7.89 2.26 8.20
C LEU A 90 9.10 3.20 8.00
N LEU A 91 8.89 4.43 7.48
CA LEU A 91 9.97 5.43 7.40
C LEU A 91 10.47 5.86 8.78
N LYS A 92 9.55 6.11 9.72
CA LYS A 92 9.93 6.44 11.10
C LYS A 92 10.74 5.31 11.73
N LEU A 93 10.26 4.07 11.62
CA LEU A 93 10.93 2.90 12.16
C LEU A 93 12.30 2.67 11.49
N ALA A 94 12.39 2.89 10.17
CA ALA A 94 13.64 2.79 9.44
C ALA A 94 14.67 3.83 9.91
N ASN A 95 14.23 5.05 10.19
CA ASN A 95 15.11 6.09 10.73
C ASN A 95 15.60 5.77 12.15
N GLU A 96 14.73 5.25 13.01
CA GLU A 96 15.07 4.89 14.40
C GLU A 96 16.07 3.72 14.47
N ASN A 97 15.96 2.76 13.54
CA ASN A 97 16.73 1.51 13.55
C ASN A 97 17.77 1.40 12.43
N LYS A 98 17.95 2.45 11.62
CA LYS A 98 18.89 2.49 10.48
C LYS A 98 18.60 1.41 9.42
N TYR A 99 17.32 1.06 9.24
CA TYR A 99 16.94 0.09 8.20
C TYR A 99 17.14 0.67 6.80
N SER A 100 17.35 -0.25 5.87
CA SER A 100 17.52 0.06 4.45
C SER A 100 16.17 0.09 3.73
N ILE A 101 16.04 1.04 2.78
CA ILE A 101 14.83 1.15 1.97
C ILE A 101 15.13 1.17 0.48
N TYR A 102 14.16 0.72 -0.32
CA TYR A 102 14.10 0.95 -1.75
C TYR A 102 12.73 1.50 -2.14
N LEU A 103 12.71 2.52 -2.99
CA LEU A 103 11.49 3.18 -3.47
C LEU A 103 11.33 2.92 -4.96
N PHE A 104 10.16 2.41 -5.38
CA PHE A 104 9.92 2.11 -6.78
C PHE A 104 8.55 2.60 -7.24
N GLY A 105 8.50 3.49 -8.20
CA GLY A 105 7.24 3.97 -8.77
C GLY A 105 7.12 5.47 -8.80
N ALA A 106 5.90 5.96 -9.03
CA ALA A 106 5.55 7.35 -9.29
C ALA A 106 6.27 7.94 -10.52
N LYS A 107 6.08 9.23 -10.78
CA LYS A 107 6.84 9.97 -11.78
C LYS A 107 8.24 10.31 -11.27
N GLU A 108 9.16 10.66 -12.19
CA GLU A 108 10.53 11.02 -11.84
C GLU A 108 10.57 12.16 -10.82
N GLU A 109 9.91 13.26 -11.11
CA GLU A 109 9.88 14.44 -10.24
C GLU A 109 9.29 14.15 -8.84
N VAL A 110 8.36 13.20 -8.76
CA VAL A 110 7.73 12.80 -7.47
C VAL A 110 8.68 11.97 -6.62
N ILE A 111 9.35 10.99 -7.24
CA ILE A 111 10.23 10.10 -6.49
C ILE A 111 11.52 10.80 -6.06
N GLU A 112 12.06 11.70 -6.89
CA GLU A 112 13.22 12.53 -6.54
C GLU A 112 12.91 13.45 -5.36
N SER A 113 11.78 14.20 -5.44
CA SER A 113 11.30 15.04 -4.34
C SER A 113 11.06 14.24 -3.04
N LEU A 114 10.53 13.01 -3.16
CA LEU A 114 10.34 12.12 -2.01
C LEU A 114 11.66 11.71 -1.40
N VAL A 115 12.65 11.35 -2.21
CA VAL A 115 13.98 10.95 -1.74
C VAL A 115 14.71 12.11 -1.04
N GLU A 116 14.65 13.32 -1.61
CA GLU A 116 15.21 14.51 -0.97
C GLU A 116 14.57 14.79 0.39
N LYS A 117 13.25 14.71 0.45
CA LYS A 117 12.51 14.89 1.69
C LYS A 117 12.86 13.82 2.73
N ILE A 118 12.96 12.56 2.33
CA ILE A 118 13.36 11.47 3.24
C ILE A 118 14.78 11.72 3.78
N LYS A 119 15.73 12.09 2.95
CA LYS A 119 17.09 12.41 3.41
C LYS A 119 17.11 13.53 4.44
N LYS A 120 16.23 14.53 4.28
CA LYS A 120 16.14 15.67 5.20
C LYS A 120 15.45 15.32 6.52
N GLU A 121 14.30 14.60 6.46
CA GLU A 121 13.45 14.34 7.62
C GLU A 121 13.85 13.06 8.38
N TYR A 122 14.50 12.12 7.69
CA TYR A 122 14.90 10.80 8.20
C TYR A 122 16.36 10.47 7.87
N PRO A 123 17.33 11.23 8.44
CA PRO A 123 18.74 11.18 8.02
C PRO A 123 19.44 9.84 8.28
N ASN A 124 18.90 8.99 9.15
CA ASN A 124 19.50 7.70 9.48
C ASN A 124 19.04 6.55 8.55
N ILE A 125 18.11 6.81 7.63
CA ILE A 125 17.65 5.78 6.69
C ILE A 125 18.75 5.48 5.65
N ASN A 126 19.02 4.20 5.45
CA ASN A 126 19.90 3.75 4.37
C ASN A 126 19.08 3.58 3.08
N ILE A 127 19.11 4.57 2.16
CA ILE A 127 18.43 4.49 0.87
C ILE A 127 19.30 3.69 -0.11
N LEU A 128 19.00 2.40 -0.34
CA LEU A 128 19.72 1.53 -1.27
C LEU A 128 19.49 1.91 -2.74
N GLY A 129 18.41 2.62 -3.02
CA GLY A 129 18.10 3.14 -4.34
C GLY A 129 16.64 3.51 -4.51
N TYR A 130 16.37 4.08 -5.68
CA TYR A 130 15.02 4.39 -6.13
C TYR A 130 14.92 4.26 -7.66
N SER A 131 13.70 4.10 -8.16
CA SER A 131 13.42 4.08 -9.59
C SER A 131 12.01 4.60 -9.84
N ASN A 132 11.82 5.41 -10.87
CA ASN A 132 10.48 5.86 -11.23
C ASN A 132 9.62 4.72 -11.81
N GLY A 133 8.30 4.93 -11.88
CA GLY A 133 7.33 3.93 -12.36
C GLY A 133 7.21 3.82 -13.88
N TYR A 134 7.89 4.68 -14.63
CA TYR A 134 7.81 4.77 -16.11
C TYR A 134 9.02 4.13 -16.81
N VAL A 135 9.91 3.49 -16.06
CA VAL A 135 11.01 2.69 -16.63
C VAL A 135 10.45 1.62 -17.57
N LYS A 136 11.17 1.37 -18.69
CA LYS A 136 10.79 0.39 -19.70
C LYS A 136 10.76 -1.04 -19.13
N ASP A 137 11.76 -1.41 -18.34
CA ASP A 137 11.94 -2.75 -17.80
C ASP A 137 11.78 -2.76 -16.25
N LYS A 138 10.54 -2.96 -15.81
CA LYS A 138 10.19 -3.07 -14.39
C LYS A 138 10.72 -4.35 -13.75
N ASP A 139 10.86 -5.42 -14.54
CA ASP A 139 11.42 -6.69 -14.09
C ASP A 139 12.91 -6.54 -13.74
N LYS A 140 13.66 -5.78 -14.53
CA LYS A 140 15.07 -5.46 -14.23
C LYS A 140 15.19 -4.68 -12.90
N VAL A 141 14.29 -3.73 -12.66
CA VAL A 141 14.25 -2.99 -11.39
C VAL A 141 13.99 -3.94 -10.22
N MET A 142 12.98 -4.82 -10.32
CA MET A 142 12.67 -5.78 -9.25
C MET A 142 13.82 -6.76 -8.99
N LYS A 143 14.48 -7.26 -10.03
CA LYS A 143 15.69 -8.11 -9.87
C LYS A 143 16.80 -7.36 -9.12
N ASN A 144 17.01 -6.08 -9.42
CA ASN A 144 17.97 -5.24 -8.70
C ASN A 144 17.58 -5.02 -7.23
N ILE A 145 16.27 -4.78 -6.95
CA ILE A 145 15.74 -4.67 -5.58
C ILE A 145 16.04 -5.94 -4.79
N ILE A 146 15.75 -7.13 -5.36
CA ILE A 146 16.00 -8.40 -4.70
C ILE A 146 17.50 -8.58 -4.41
N LYS A 147 18.36 -8.26 -5.39
CA LYS A 147 19.83 -8.33 -5.21
C LYS A 147 20.31 -7.42 -4.09
N LYS A 148 19.72 -6.22 -3.94
CA LYS A 148 20.07 -5.27 -2.88
C LYS A 148 19.46 -5.65 -1.53
N SER A 149 18.43 -6.48 -1.52
CA SER A 149 17.75 -7.00 -0.32
C SER A 149 17.42 -5.93 0.73
N PRO A 150 16.60 -4.90 0.37
CA PRO A 150 16.22 -3.87 1.32
C PRO A 150 15.36 -4.43 2.45
N ASP A 151 15.46 -3.83 3.65
CA ASP A 151 14.56 -4.14 4.76
C ASP A 151 13.13 -3.70 4.45
N ILE A 152 12.96 -2.62 3.68
CA ILE A 152 11.65 -2.10 3.28
C ILE A 152 11.67 -1.74 1.78
N CYS A 153 10.73 -2.29 1.03
CA CYS A 153 10.47 -1.93 -0.37
C CYS A 153 9.07 -1.36 -0.53
N MET A 154 8.96 -0.10 -0.93
CA MET A 154 7.70 0.56 -1.22
C MET A 154 7.51 0.69 -2.73
N VAL A 155 6.37 0.21 -3.25
CA VAL A 155 6.07 0.21 -4.69
C VAL A 155 4.84 1.05 -4.99
N ALA A 156 4.98 2.05 -5.86
CA ALA A 156 3.95 3.03 -6.24
C ALA A 156 3.66 2.99 -7.75
N LEU A 157 3.21 1.84 -8.26
CA LEU A 157 2.86 1.63 -9.67
C LEU A 157 1.34 1.67 -9.92
N GLY A 158 0.55 1.79 -8.83
CA GLY A 158 -0.91 1.68 -8.88
C GLY A 158 -1.41 0.24 -8.97
N ILE A 159 -2.68 0.07 -8.59
CA ILE A 159 -3.39 -1.22 -8.64
C ILE A 159 -3.74 -1.54 -10.11
N PRO A 160 -3.57 -2.76 -10.60
CA PRO A 160 -3.03 -3.95 -9.92
C PRO A 160 -1.52 -4.17 -10.14
N TYR A 161 -0.84 -3.24 -10.81
CA TYR A 161 0.54 -3.43 -11.29
C TYR A 161 1.55 -3.60 -10.15
N GLN A 162 1.38 -2.86 -9.05
CA GLN A 162 2.25 -2.97 -7.88
C GLN A 162 2.08 -4.33 -7.18
N GLU A 163 0.85 -4.82 -7.04
CA GLU A 163 0.58 -6.14 -6.45
C GLU A 163 1.18 -7.25 -7.31
N LYS A 164 0.99 -7.18 -8.62
CA LYS A 164 1.50 -8.16 -9.58
C LYS A 164 3.01 -8.23 -9.58
N ILE A 165 3.68 -7.09 -9.67
CA ILE A 165 5.15 -7.07 -9.74
C ILE A 165 5.78 -7.55 -8.42
N ILE A 166 5.21 -7.21 -7.27
CA ILE A 166 5.70 -7.71 -5.99
C ILE A 166 5.46 -9.22 -5.91
N ALA A 167 4.23 -9.71 -6.16
CA ALA A 167 3.87 -11.12 -6.08
C ALA A 167 4.76 -12.00 -6.96
N LYS A 168 4.99 -11.58 -8.22
CA LYS A 168 5.85 -12.28 -9.19
C LYS A 168 7.25 -12.58 -8.65
N TYR A 169 7.77 -11.70 -7.80
CA TYR A 169 9.12 -11.81 -7.29
C TYR A 169 9.21 -12.20 -5.83
N PHE A 170 8.11 -12.20 -5.08
CA PHE A 170 8.10 -12.36 -3.62
C PHE A 170 8.68 -13.70 -3.15
N ASN A 171 8.54 -14.75 -3.93
CA ASN A 171 9.15 -16.05 -3.59
C ASN A 171 10.70 -16.01 -3.60
N LYS A 172 11.29 -15.04 -4.32
CA LYS A 172 12.75 -14.84 -4.39
C LYS A 172 13.26 -13.86 -3.33
N VAL A 173 12.36 -13.27 -2.55
CA VAL A 173 12.69 -12.39 -1.43
C VAL A 173 13.01 -13.24 -0.21
N ASN A 174 14.11 -12.95 0.47
CA ASN A 174 14.52 -13.68 1.67
C ASN A 174 14.01 -13.00 2.95
N ASN A 175 13.97 -11.67 2.99
CA ASN A 175 13.58 -10.86 4.16
C ASN A 175 12.95 -9.54 3.72
N GLY A 176 12.42 -8.80 4.68
CA GLY A 176 11.95 -7.43 4.51
C GLY A 176 10.47 -7.28 4.19
N ILE A 177 10.00 -6.06 4.31
CA ILE A 177 8.60 -5.68 4.09
C ILE A 177 8.44 -5.07 2.71
N TYR A 178 7.56 -5.66 1.90
CA TYR A 178 7.20 -5.20 0.57
C TYR A 178 5.75 -4.73 0.57
N ILE A 179 5.48 -3.52 0.11
CA ILE A 179 4.14 -2.92 0.14
C ILE A 179 3.84 -2.11 -1.11
N GLY A 180 2.63 -2.31 -1.67
CA GLY A 180 2.05 -1.43 -2.67
C GLY A 180 1.43 -0.20 -2.01
N VAL A 181 1.95 1.00 -2.32
CA VAL A 181 1.52 2.27 -1.69
C VAL A 181 0.79 3.21 -2.65
N GLY A 182 0.75 2.89 -3.95
CA GLY A 182 0.05 3.68 -4.97
C GLY A 182 0.36 5.17 -4.90
N GLY A 183 -0.67 6.01 -4.89
CA GLY A 183 -0.53 7.47 -4.84
C GLY A 183 -0.03 8.04 -3.50
N SER A 184 0.48 7.22 -2.58
CA SER A 184 1.04 7.74 -1.33
C SER A 184 2.34 8.51 -1.57
N PHE A 185 3.12 8.16 -2.59
CA PHE A 185 4.35 8.89 -2.93
C PHE A 185 4.07 10.34 -3.32
N ASP A 186 2.98 10.62 -4.06
CA ASP A 186 2.57 11.99 -4.40
C ASP A 186 2.31 12.84 -3.13
N VAL A 187 1.71 12.24 -2.11
CA VAL A 187 1.41 12.92 -0.84
C VAL A 187 2.65 13.06 0.02
N MET A 188 3.44 11.99 0.15
CA MET A 188 4.63 11.98 0.98
C MET A 188 5.74 12.88 0.44
N SER A 189 5.88 13.01 -0.88
CA SER A 189 6.80 13.96 -1.53
C SER A 189 6.37 15.42 -1.32
N GLY A 190 5.08 15.65 -1.05
CA GLY A 190 4.50 17.00 -0.98
C GLY A 190 4.00 17.54 -2.33
N THR A 191 4.14 16.77 -3.43
CA THR A 191 3.62 17.17 -4.76
C THR A 191 2.09 17.22 -4.78
N LYS A 192 1.42 16.43 -3.92
CA LYS A 192 -0.01 16.54 -3.65
C LYS A 192 -0.29 16.75 -2.18
N LYS A 193 -1.29 17.59 -1.88
CA LYS A 193 -1.72 17.82 -0.49
C LYS A 193 -2.47 16.60 0.04
N ARG A 194 -2.14 16.18 1.27
CA ARG A 194 -2.96 15.22 2.01
C ARG A 194 -4.30 15.87 2.39
N ALA A 195 -5.36 15.07 2.45
CA ALA A 195 -6.65 15.56 2.94
C ALA A 195 -6.52 16.19 4.33
N PRO A 196 -7.24 17.30 4.62
CA PRO A 196 -7.28 17.90 5.94
C PRO A 196 -7.65 16.88 7.03
N ARG A 197 -7.12 17.08 8.24
CA ARG A 197 -7.32 16.15 9.37
C ARG A 197 -8.79 15.80 9.63
N ILE A 198 -9.70 16.76 9.42
CA ILE A 198 -11.14 16.54 9.60
C ILE A 198 -11.68 15.49 8.60
N PHE A 199 -11.29 15.56 7.33
CA PHE A 199 -11.68 14.56 6.33
C PHE A 199 -11.11 13.18 6.66
N ILE A 200 -9.87 13.11 7.17
CA ILE A 200 -9.24 11.85 7.58
C ILE A 200 -9.99 11.24 8.77
N LYS A 201 -10.27 12.04 9.83
CA LYS A 201 -11.02 11.59 11.03
C LYS A 201 -12.43 11.10 10.70
N LEU A 202 -13.11 11.76 9.75
CA LEU A 202 -14.45 11.38 9.31
C LEU A 202 -14.45 10.24 8.25
N ASN A 203 -13.29 9.72 7.87
CA ASN A 203 -13.14 8.75 6.78
C ASN A 203 -13.64 9.25 5.41
N LEU A 204 -13.58 10.56 5.18
CA LEU A 204 -13.99 11.25 3.94
C LEU A 204 -12.80 11.64 3.05
N GLU A 205 -11.63 11.05 3.23
CA GLU A 205 -10.44 11.30 2.40
C GLU A 205 -10.72 11.06 0.91
N TRP A 206 -11.53 10.04 0.58
CA TRP A 206 -11.97 9.77 -0.77
C TRP A 206 -12.78 10.93 -1.39
N LEU A 207 -13.61 11.61 -0.59
CA LEU A 207 -14.40 12.76 -1.03
C LEU A 207 -13.50 13.95 -1.33
N TYR A 208 -12.55 14.24 -0.44
CA TYR A 208 -11.55 15.29 -0.67
C TYR A 208 -10.77 15.04 -1.98
N ARG A 209 -10.35 13.80 -2.23
CA ARG A 209 -9.65 13.42 -3.47
C ARG A 209 -10.51 13.59 -4.73
N ILE A 210 -11.81 13.37 -4.66
CA ILE A 210 -12.72 13.64 -5.78
C ILE A 210 -12.90 15.15 -6.02
N ILE A 211 -13.03 15.93 -4.94
CA ILE A 211 -13.16 17.40 -5.04
C ILE A 211 -11.91 18.02 -5.67
N THR A 212 -10.73 17.57 -5.26
CA THR A 212 -9.46 18.10 -5.77
C THR A 212 -9.05 17.52 -7.13
N GLU A 213 -9.53 16.33 -7.47
CA GLU A 213 -9.25 15.62 -8.72
C GLU A 213 -10.55 15.04 -9.31
N PRO A 214 -11.42 15.82 -9.98
CA PRO A 214 -12.73 15.34 -10.49
C PRO A 214 -12.63 14.15 -11.45
N SER A 215 -11.50 14.00 -12.16
CA SER A 215 -11.22 12.84 -13.02
C SER A 215 -11.31 11.50 -12.29
N ARG A 216 -11.16 11.49 -10.96
CA ARG A 216 -11.32 10.30 -10.13
C ARG A 216 -12.77 9.84 -9.96
N LEU A 217 -13.76 10.67 -10.29
CA LEU A 217 -15.18 10.36 -10.08
C LEU A 217 -15.59 9.07 -10.82
N LYS A 218 -15.17 8.91 -12.10
CA LYS A 218 -15.45 7.69 -12.86
C LYS A 218 -14.84 6.44 -12.22
N ARG A 219 -13.61 6.54 -11.75
CA ARG A 219 -12.90 5.46 -11.05
C ARG A 219 -13.59 5.12 -9.72
N PHE A 220 -13.96 6.14 -8.94
CA PHE A 220 -14.69 5.99 -7.69
C PHE A 220 -16.04 5.30 -7.90
N TRP A 221 -16.81 5.70 -8.92
CA TRP A 221 -18.08 5.07 -9.25
C TRP A 221 -17.89 3.59 -9.58
N ASN A 222 -16.95 3.27 -10.45
CA ASN A 222 -16.71 1.90 -10.91
C ASN A 222 -16.14 0.98 -9.81
N SER A 223 -15.46 1.53 -8.80
CA SER A 223 -14.92 0.76 -7.68
C SER A 223 -15.82 0.83 -6.46
N ASN A 224 -15.93 2.00 -5.80
CA ASN A 224 -16.57 2.11 -4.50
C ASN A 224 -18.10 1.94 -4.55
N VAL A 225 -18.77 2.60 -5.51
CA VAL A 225 -20.23 2.53 -5.60
C VAL A 225 -20.67 1.12 -6.01
N LYS A 226 -20.07 0.56 -7.05
CA LYS A 226 -20.38 -0.82 -7.48
C LYS A 226 -20.08 -1.85 -6.39
N PHE A 227 -18.98 -1.69 -5.64
CA PHE A 227 -18.64 -2.53 -4.51
C PHE A 227 -19.74 -2.55 -3.45
N ILE A 228 -20.25 -1.36 -3.05
CA ILE A 228 -21.31 -1.26 -2.03
C ILE A 228 -22.58 -2.00 -2.47
N PHE A 229 -22.97 -1.88 -3.75
CA PHE A 229 -24.13 -2.60 -4.28
C PHE A 229 -23.91 -4.12 -4.31
N LYS A 230 -22.72 -4.58 -4.68
CA LYS A 230 -22.41 -6.02 -4.74
C LYS A 230 -22.32 -6.69 -3.36
N ILE A 231 -21.81 -5.99 -2.35
CA ILE A 231 -21.74 -6.53 -0.99
C ILE A 231 -23.12 -6.60 -0.32
N LYS A 232 -24.11 -5.82 -0.78
CA LYS A 232 -25.46 -5.87 -0.22
C LYS A 232 -26.24 -7.12 -0.69
N LYS A 233 -25.89 -7.67 -1.86
CA LYS A 233 -26.40 -8.97 -2.33
C LYS A 233 -25.65 -10.12 -1.66
#